data_b0d4bd8a79df825c33b0141df177b8b6
#
_entry.id   b0d4bd8a79df825c33b0141df177b8b6
#
_cell.length_a   1.000
_cell.length_b   1.000
_cell.length_c   1.000
_cell.angle_alpha   90.00
_cell.angle_beta   90.00
_cell.angle_gamma   90.00
#
_symmetry.space_group_name_H-M   'P 1'
#
loop_
_entity.id
_entity.type
_entity.pdbx_description
1 polymer ?
#
loop_
_entity_poly.entity_id
_entity_poly.type
_entity_poly.pdbx_seq_one_letter_code
_entity_poly.pdbx_strand_id
1 'polypeptide(L)'
;MFKFQHSEYLWALTLIPLVVVIFIYAVVSRKKMLKKLGDYPLIVAMMPDVSRSKQIVKFILYTIALIFLILGICNLQTGSKLQDVKREGADIMICLDVSNSMLAEDLKPNRLERAKQAIEQMIDKLQGDRVGIVVFAGEAYTQLPITVDYASAKLFLNAITPNIIERQGTDISAAIQKATESFGKDEGKNKAIIIITDGEDHEEDAIKAAEEAEKQGISINTIGIGSDAGVPIPVYNNGVPVGYRKDKEGNTVVTKLNEKLLQSIAGAANGVFVKANNADVGLDAVLDKVNELEKKQFESKMYTDYEDQFQWFIGASLLFLLIEFIISERINNWWRKLNLFKK
;
A
#
# COMPACT_ATOMS: atom_id res chain seq x y z
N MET A 1 16.03 -11.09 8.21
CA MET A 1 17.20 -10.26 7.86
C MET A 1 17.43 -9.30 9.02
N PHE A 2 18.67 -9.08 9.48
CA PHE A 2 18.94 -8.13 10.57
C PHE A 2 19.35 -6.80 9.96
N LYS A 3 18.76 -5.70 10.41
CA LYS A 3 19.09 -4.35 9.96
C LYS A 3 19.14 -3.42 11.18
N PHE A 4 20.10 -2.50 11.21
CA PHE A 4 20.09 -1.42 12.19
C PHE A 4 19.32 -0.23 11.62
N GLN A 5 18.37 0.31 12.39
CA GLN A 5 17.60 1.49 11.99
C GLN A 5 18.52 2.72 11.89
N HIS A 6 19.43 2.84 12.87
CA HIS A 6 20.36 3.96 12.99
C HIS A 6 21.81 3.47 12.98
N SER A 7 22.28 3.00 11.83
CA SER A 7 23.68 2.52 11.67
C SER A 7 24.72 3.59 11.95
N GLU A 8 24.34 4.87 11.89
CA GLU A 8 25.21 6.03 12.16
C GLU A 8 25.73 6.02 13.59
N TYR A 9 24.94 5.56 14.56
CA TYR A 9 25.34 5.53 15.97
C TYR A 9 26.34 4.41 16.30
N LEU A 10 26.61 3.47 15.39
CA LEU A 10 27.66 2.49 15.56
C LEU A 10 29.06 3.14 15.72
N TRP A 11 29.23 4.36 15.19
CA TRP A 11 30.47 5.13 15.43
C TRP A 11 30.71 5.42 16.91
N ALA A 12 29.68 5.43 17.76
CA ALA A 12 29.82 5.60 19.19
C ALA A 12 30.61 4.45 19.86
N LEU A 13 30.72 3.27 19.22
CA LEU A 13 31.58 2.19 19.68
C LEU A 13 33.07 2.59 19.69
N THR A 14 33.48 3.56 18.90
CA THR A 14 34.84 4.09 18.90
C THR A 14 35.20 4.84 20.19
N LEU A 15 34.20 5.24 20.98
CA LEU A 15 34.41 5.81 22.33
C LEU A 15 34.89 4.78 23.35
N ILE A 16 34.64 3.47 23.13
CA ILE A 16 35.02 2.41 24.08
C ILE A 16 36.54 2.32 24.26
N PRO A 17 37.36 2.24 23.17
CA PRO A 17 38.80 2.29 23.31
C PRO A 17 39.29 3.53 24.07
N LEU A 18 38.67 4.69 23.82
CA LEU A 18 39.02 5.94 24.50
C LEU A 18 38.75 5.84 26.02
N VAL A 19 37.59 5.31 26.42
CA VAL A 19 37.21 5.09 27.83
C VAL A 19 38.19 4.10 28.48
N VAL A 20 38.58 3.04 27.80
CA VAL A 20 39.58 2.07 28.27
C VAL A 20 40.94 2.73 28.49
N VAL A 21 41.41 3.54 27.54
CA VAL A 21 42.68 4.28 27.67
C VAL A 21 42.66 5.25 28.87
N ILE A 22 41.56 5.99 29.02
CA ILE A 22 41.37 6.90 30.19
C ILE A 22 41.43 6.12 31.51
N PHE A 23 40.76 4.96 31.58
CA PHE A 23 40.78 4.12 32.78
C PHE A 23 42.18 3.61 33.08
N ILE A 24 42.91 3.08 32.10
CA ILE A 24 44.29 2.63 32.25
C ILE A 24 45.19 3.78 32.73
N TYR A 25 45.06 4.96 32.11
CA TYR A 25 45.79 6.15 32.53
C TYR A 25 45.47 6.52 33.98
N ALA A 26 44.19 6.51 34.39
CA ALA A 26 43.78 6.82 35.76
C ALA A 26 44.37 5.83 36.77
N VAL A 27 44.36 4.52 36.49
CA VAL A 27 44.92 3.47 37.33
C VAL A 27 46.45 3.65 37.48
N VAL A 28 47.16 3.89 36.35
CA VAL A 28 48.63 4.10 36.36
C VAL A 28 48.97 5.40 37.08
N SER A 29 48.26 6.48 36.85
CA SER A 29 48.47 7.77 37.50
C SER A 29 48.26 7.68 39.00
N ARG A 30 47.16 7.03 39.42
CA ARG A 30 46.89 6.77 40.85
C ARG A 30 48.04 5.97 41.50
N LYS A 31 48.55 4.93 40.84
CA LYS A 31 49.69 4.15 41.30
C LYS A 31 50.95 5.00 41.43
N LYS A 32 51.22 5.92 40.47
CA LYS A 32 52.34 6.86 40.52
C LYS A 32 52.21 7.85 41.67
N MET A 33 51.00 8.38 41.93
CA MET A 33 50.73 9.28 43.06
C MET A 33 50.97 8.61 44.39
N LEU A 34 50.47 7.36 44.59
CA LEU A 34 50.69 6.60 45.79
C LEU A 34 52.16 6.33 46.06
N LYS A 35 52.98 6.05 45.04
CA LYS A 35 54.43 5.89 45.15
C LYS A 35 55.16 7.18 45.55
N LYS A 36 54.60 8.37 45.30
CA LYS A 36 55.18 9.65 45.76
C LYS A 36 54.89 9.94 47.22
N LEU A 37 53.86 9.33 47.82
CA LEU A 37 53.47 9.50 49.22
C LEU A 37 54.32 8.65 50.16
N GLY A 38 55.00 7.60 49.73
CA GLY A 38 55.85 6.75 50.48
C GLY A 38 55.97 5.33 49.89
N ASP A 39 56.50 4.39 50.69
CA ASP A 39 56.64 3.02 50.23
C ASP A 39 55.33 2.36 49.93
N TYR A 40 55.18 2.00 48.64
CA TYR A 40 53.95 1.50 48.08
C TYR A 40 53.32 0.28 48.84
N PRO A 41 54.11 -0.73 49.29
CA PRO A 41 53.59 -1.84 50.09
C PRO A 41 52.95 -1.41 51.36
N LEU A 42 53.56 -0.44 52.07
CA LEU A 42 53.08 0.10 53.37
C LEU A 42 51.75 0.86 53.14
N ILE A 43 51.69 1.73 52.12
CA ILE A 43 50.49 2.48 51.84
C ILE A 43 49.30 1.55 51.43
N VAL A 44 49.57 0.49 50.70
CA VAL A 44 48.55 -0.51 50.32
C VAL A 44 48.10 -1.28 51.59
N ALA A 45 49.00 -1.59 52.54
CA ALA A 45 48.64 -2.23 53.74
C ALA A 45 47.78 -1.35 54.70
N MET A 46 47.89 -0.02 54.58
CA MET A 46 47.06 0.94 55.33
C MET A 46 45.65 1.13 54.63
N MET A 47 45.42 0.52 53.48
CA MET A 47 44.13 0.58 52.79
C MET A 47 43.53 -0.84 52.63
N PRO A 48 43.24 -1.57 53.73
CA PRO A 48 42.86 -2.98 53.68
C PRO A 48 41.47 -3.18 53.02
N ASP A 49 40.65 -2.12 52.96
CA ASP A 49 39.28 -2.21 52.48
C ASP A 49 39.14 -1.98 50.94
N VAL A 50 40.21 -1.61 50.25
CA VAL A 50 40.17 -1.31 48.82
C VAL A 50 40.55 -2.54 48.00
N SER A 51 39.61 -3.06 47.26
CA SER A 51 39.86 -4.19 46.35
C SER A 51 40.07 -3.70 44.91
N ARG A 52 41.26 -3.90 44.35
CA ARG A 52 41.57 -3.59 42.94
C ARG A 52 40.82 -4.46 41.96
N SER A 53 40.63 -5.73 42.30
CA SER A 53 39.87 -6.65 41.45
C SER A 53 38.42 -6.17 41.26
N LYS A 54 37.81 -5.63 42.31
CA LYS A 54 36.46 -5.09 42.25
C LYS A 54 36.38 -3.83 41.38
N GLN A 55 37.40 -2.96 41.39
CA GLN A 55 37.45 -1.78 40.52
C GLN A 55 37.51 -2.19 39.04
N ILE A 56 38.30 -3.22 38.71
CA ILE A 56 38.40 -3.75 37.36
C ILE A 56 37.07 -4.39 36.93
N VAL A 57 36.46 -5.19 37.81
CA VAL A 57 35.15 -5.84 37.53
C VAL A 57 34.07 -4.77 37.28
N LYS A 58 34.00 -3.73 38.14
CA LYS A 58 33.08 -2.61 37.93
C LYS A 58 33.28 -1.91 36.59
N PHE A 59 34.55 -1.64 36.24
CA PHE A 59 34.86 -1.03 34.95
C PHE A 59 34.45 -1.91 33.76
N ILE A 60 34.67 -3.22 33.86
CA ILE A 60 34.23 -4.17 32.81
C ILE A 60 32.72 -4.16 32.71
N LEU A 61 31.97 -4.23 33.82
CA LEU A 61 30.49 -4.18 33.82
C LEU A 61 29.98 -2.88 33.22
N TYR A 62 30.58 -1.75 33.59
CA TYR A 62 30.22 -0.45 33.00
C TYR A 62 30.47 -0.41 31.48
N THR A 63 31.60 -0.95 31.04
CA THR A 63 31.94 -0.98 29.61
C THR A 63 30.97 -1.89 28.85
N ILE A 64 30.60 -3.04 29.41
CA ILE A 64 29.59 -3.94 28.81
C ILE A 64 28.24 -3.23 28.74
N ALA A 65 27.82 -2.56 29.83
CA ALA A 65 26.57 -1.80 29.84
C ALA A 65 26.55 -0.72 28.77
N LEU A 66 27.67 -0.02 28.56
CA LEU A 66 27.82 1.01 27.52
C LEU A 66 27.71 0.42 26.12
N ILE A 67 28.28 -0.77 25.88
CA ILE A 67 28.14 -1.48 24.58
C ILE A 67 26.68 -1.80 24.32
N PHE A 68 25.98 -2.41 25.29
CA PHE A 68 24.59 -2.74 25.15
C PHE A 68 23.69 -1.51 24.97
N LEU A 69 24.02 -0.40 25.63
CA LEU A 69 23.32 0.87 25.46
C LEU A 69 23.45 1.40 24.03
N ILE A 70 24.68 1.41 23.48
CA ILE A 70 24.93 1.85 22.10
C ILE A 70 24.18 0.97 21.10
N LEU A 71 24.22 -0.36 21.28
CA LEU A 71 23.48 -1.30 20.45
C LEU A 71 21.96 -1.10 20.55
N GLY A 72 21.46 -0.77 21.74
CA GLY A 72 20.05 -0.43 21.95
C GLY A 72 19.64 0.85 21.20
N ILE A 73 20.47 1.90 21.23
CA ILE A 73 20.23 3.15 20.49
C ILE A 73 20.29 2.93 18.97
N CYS A 74 21.16 2.02 18.49
CA CYS A 74 21.22 1.65 17.08
C CYS A 74 19.95 0.94 16.59
N ASN A 75 19.08 0.50 17.49
CA ASN A 75 17.83 -0.22 17.25
C ASN A 75 17.99 -1.35 16.21
N LEU A 76 18.43 -2.51 16.73
CA LEU A 76 18.48 -3.72 15.91
C LEU A 76 17.05 -4.16 15.58
N GLN A 77 16.72 -4.14 14.32
CA GLN A 77 15.44 -4.58 13.79
C GLN A 77 15.57 -6.00 13.24
N THR A 78 14.67 -6.88 13.69
CA THR A 78 14.64 -8.27 13.26
C THR A 78 13.38 -8.56 12.49
N GLY A 79 13.52 -9.23 11.33
CA GLY A 79 12.48 -9.91 10.58
C GLY A 79 11.26 -9.07 10.22
N SER A 80 10.71 -9.27 9.04
CA SER A 80 9.32 -8.94 8.80
C SER A 80 8.46 -10.00 9.48
N LYS A 81 7.58 -9.66 10.41
CA LYS A 81 6.42 -10.49 10.65
C LYS A 81 5.64 -10.55 9.34
N LEU A 82 5.52 -11.73 8.79
CA LEU A 82 4.43 -12.03 7.89
C LEU A 82 3.16 -11.86 8.74
N GLN A 83 2.64 -10.63 8.86
CA GLN A 83 1.23 -10.52 9.17
C GLN A 83 0.52 -11.18 8.00
N ASP A 84 -0.35 -12.13 8.30
CA ASP A 84 -1.39 -12.54 7.37
C ASP A 84 -2.25 -11.29 7.09
N VAL A 85 -1.77 -10.47 6.16
CA VAL A 85 -2.55 -9.34 5.64
C VAL A 85 -3.65 -10.02 4.86
N LYS A 86 -4.84 -10.12 5.49
CA LYS A 86 -6.05 -10.50 4.77
C LYS A 86 -6.06 -9.64 3.50
N ARG A 87 -6.05 -10.30 2.34
CA ARG A 87 -6.25 -9.63 1.06
C ARG A 87 -7.55 -8.85 1.18
N GLU A 88 -7.47 -7.57 1.36
CA GLU A 88 -8.61 -6.69 1.20
C GLU A 88 -8.73 -6.48 -0.30
N GLY A 89 -9.67 -7.13 -0.95
CA GLY A 89 -9.92 -7.01 -2.38
C GLY A 89 -10.20 -5.58 -2.80
N ALA A 90 -10.01 -5.26 -4.07
CA ALA A 90 -10.33 -3.96 -4.63
C ALA A 90 -11.84 -3.68 -4.63
N ASP A 91 -12.19 -2.41 -4.61
CA ASP A 91 -13.53 -1.92 -4.91
C ASP A 91 -13.59 -1.52 -6.38
N ILE A 92 -14.34 -2.26 -7.18
CA ILE A 92 -14.45 -2.07 -8.62
C ILE A 92 -15.83 -1.53 -8.96
N MET A 93 -15.90 -0.32 -9.52
CA MET A 93 -17.13 0.26 -10.03
C MET A 93 -17.14 0.21 -11.55
N ILE A 94 -18.07 -0.52 -12.15
CA ILE A 94 -18.24 -0.64 -13.60
C ILE A 94 -19.24 0.40 -14.06
N CYS A 95 -18.81 1.34 -14.90
CA CYS A 95 -19.66 2.30 -15.57
C CYS A 95 -19.96 1.80 -16.98
N LEU A 96 -21.18 1.31 -17.19
CA LEU A 96 -21.64 0.75 -18.45
C LEU A 96 -22.50 1.76 -19.21
N ASP A 97 -22.06 2.13 -20.39
CA ASP A 97 -22.81 2.95 -21.33
C ASP A 97 -24.01 2.15 -21.85
N VAL A 98 -25.20 2.75 -21.75
CA VAL A 98 -26.45 2.20 -22.26
C VAL A 98 -27.11 3.11 -23.28
N SER A 99 -26.35 4.05 -23.82
CA SER A 99 -26.81 4.93 -24.90
C SER A 99 -27.18 4.14 -26.16
N ASN A 100 -27.91 4.81 -27.07
CA ASN A 100 -28.36 4.17 -28.30
C ASN A 100 -27.23 3.72 -29.23
N SER A 101 -26.06 4.35 -29.18
CA SER A 101 -24.86 3.96 -29.93
C SER A 101 -24.38 2.56 -29.58
N MET A 102 -24.61 2.11 -28.32
CA MET A 102 -24.29 0.77 -27.87
C MET A 102 -25.14 -0.35 -28.50
N LEU A 103 -26.18 0.00 -29.25
CA LEU A 103 -26.94 -0.95 -30.06
C LEU A 103 -26.30 -1.26 -31.43
N ALA A 104 -25.20 -0.58 -31.77
CA ALA A 104 -24.45 -0.86 -33.00
C ALA A 104 -23.91 -2.30 -33.03
N GLU A 105 -23.87 -2.91 -34.22
CA GLU A 105 -23.54 -4.34 -34.39
C GLU A 105 -22.17 -4.58 -35.02
N ASP A 106 -21.25 -3.68 -34.89
CA ASP A 106 -19.85 -3.90 -35.25
C ASP A 106 -19.16 -4.93 -34.35
N LEU A 107 -19.63 -5.09 -33.10
CA LEU A 107 -19.33 -6.22 -32.23
C LEU A 107 -20.60 -7.05 -32.04
N LYS A 108 -20.50 -8.38 -32.21
CA LYS A 108 -21.66 -9.26 -32.13
C LYS A 108 -21.98 -9.71 -30.71
N PRO A 109 -23.27 -9.79 -30.29
CA PRO A 109 -24.47 -9.47 -31.12
C PRO A 109 -24.69 -7.96 -31.32
N ASN A 110 -24.37 -7.13 -30.34
CA ASN A 110 -24.21 -5.67 -30.37
C ASN A 110 -23.22 -5.26 -29.29
N ARG A 111 -22.79 -3.99 -29.23
CA ARG A 111 -21.80 -3.49 -28.28
C ARG A 111 -22.23 -3.71 -26.83
N LEU A 112 -23.50 -3.39 -26.48
CA LEU A 112 -24.04 -3.54 -25.13
C LEU A 112 -24.04 -4.99 -24.65
N GLU A 113 -24.58 -5.91 -25.45
CA GLU A 113 -24.63 -7.33 -25.09
C GLU A 113 -23.23 -7.93 -25.01
N ARG A 114 -22.32 -7.48 -25.87
CA ARG A 114 -20.91 -7.88 -25.80
C ARG A 114 -20.23 -7.39 -24.53
N ALA A 115 -20.49 -6.14 -24.12
CA ALA A 115 -19.99 -5.60 -22.85
C ALA A 115 -20.54 -6.38 -21.65
N LYS A 116 -21.84 -6.67 -21.62
CA LYS A 116 -22.47 -7.46 -20.54
C LYS A 116 -21.84 -8.85 -20.41
N GLN A 117 -21.63 -9.56 -21.51
CA GLN A 117 -20.97 -10.87 -21.51
C GLN A 117 -19.55 -10.80 -20.94
N ALA A 118 -18.79 -9.78 -21.31
CA ALA A 118 -17.43 -9.61 -20.79
C ALA A 118 -17.42 -9.26 -19.31
N ILE A 119 -18.34 -8.38 -18.84
CA ILE A 119 -18.50 -8.07 -17.41
C ILE A 119 -18.88 -9.32 -16.61
N GLU A 120 -19.78 -10.18 -17.13
CA GLU A 120 -20.14 -11.42 -16.46
C GLU A 120 -18.95 -12.36 -16.30
N GLN A 121 -18.13 -12.52 -17.34
CA GLN A 121 -16.90 -13.31 -17.30
C GLN A 121 -15.87 -12.72 -16.32
N MET A 122 -15.78 -11.39 -16.24
CA MET A 122 -14.92 -10.71 -15.27
C MET A 122 -15.37 -11.00 -13.83
N ILE A 123 -16.68 -10.89 -13.56
CA ILE A 123 -17.25 -11.17 -12.22
C ILE A 123 -16.91 -12.60 -11.77
N ASP A 124 -16.89 -13.57 -12.71
CA ASP A 124 -16.50 -14.96 -12.40
C ASP A 124 -15.04 -15.13 -11.96
N LYS A 125 -14.18 -14.20 -12.32
CA LYS A 125 -12.75 -14.21 -11.99
C LYS A 125 -12.41 -13.46 -10.70
N LEU A 126 -13.34 -12.67 -10.16
CA LEU A 126 -13.13 -11.89 -8.93
C LEU A 126 -12.97 -12.81 -7.72
N GLN A 127 -12.01 -12.51 -6.85
CA GLN A 127 -11.72 -13.29 -5.64
C GLN A 127 -11.49 -12.35 -4.45
N GLY A 128 -12.58 -12.02 -3.74
CA GLY A 128 -12.54 -11.14 -2.58
C GLY A 128 -12.72 -9.66 -2.91
N ASP A 129 -12.83 -9.29 -4.18
CA ASP A 129 -13.12 -7.94 -4.64
C ASP A 129 -14.61 -7.60 -4.46
N ARG A 130 -14.92 -6.33 -4.30
CA ARG A 130 -16.31 -5.84 -4.31
C ARG A 130 -16.60 -5.23 -5.67
N VAL A 131 -17.78 -5.49 -6.22
CA VAL A 131 -18.21 -4.96 -7.51
C VAL A 131 -19.49 -4.16 -7.38
N GLY A 132 -19.57 -3.02 -8.07
CA GLY A 132 -20.78 -2.22 -8.25
C GLY A 132 -20.97 -1.88 -9.72
N ILE A 133 -22.18 -1.50 -10.11
CA ILE A 133 -22.54 -1.16 -11.48
C ILE A 133 -23.24 0.19 -11.51
N VAL A 134 -22.71 1.11 -12.29
CA VAL A 134 -23.35 2.36 -12.70
C VAL A 134 -23.71 2.23 -14.17
N VAL A 135 -24.96 2.54 -14.52
CA VAL A 135 -25.37 2.68 -15.91
C VAL A 135 -25.45 4.15 -16.27
N PHE A 136 -25.06 4.50 -17.47
CA PHE A 136 -25.10 5.89 -17.91
C PHE A 136 -25.45 6.04 -19.39
N ALA A 137 -26.04 7.16 -19.71
CA ALA A 137 -26.29 7.70 -21.04
C ALA A 137 -26.24 9.24 -20.94
N GLY A 138 -27.31 9.98 -21.18
CA GLY A 138 -27.40 11.41 -20.88
C GLY A 138 -27.50 11.74 -19.39
N GLU A 139 -27.60 10.74 -18.52
CA GLU A 139 -27.61 10.78 -17.04
C GLU A 139 -26.97 9.49 -16.52
N ALA A 140 -26.58 9.47 -15.22
CA ALA A 140 -25.96 8.30 -14.61
C ALA A 140 -26.70 7.84 -13.35
N TYR A 141 -26.89 6.52 -13.20
CA TYR A 141 -27.58 5.89 -12.07
C TYR A 141 -26.80 4.68 -11.56
N THR A 142 -26.80 4.52 -10.22
CA THR A 142 -26.25 3.32 -9.59
C THR A 142 -27.26 2.18 -9.74
N GLN A 143 -26.99 1.24 -10.63
CA GLN A 143 -27.80 0.05 -10.86
C GLN A 143 -27.56 -1.01 -9.79
N LEU A 144 -26.32 -1.15 -9.33
CA LEU A 144 -25.93 -2.02 -8.23
C LEU A 144 -24.93 -1.30 -7.33
N PRO A 145 -25.22 -1.09 -6.05
CA PRO A 145 -24.23 -0.65 -5.08
C PRO A 145 -23.10 -1.68 -4.92
N ILE A 146 -21.94 -1.23 -4.42
CA ILE A 146 -20.77 -2.09 -4.20
C ILE A 146 -21.13 -3.27 -3.29
N THR A 147 -20.87 -4.50 -3.75
CA THR A 147 -21.20 -5.74 -3.06
C THR A 147 -20.19 -6.85 -3.36
N VAL A 148 -20.12 -7.85 -2.49
CA VAL A 148 -19.44 -9.14 -2.71
C VAL A 148 -20.40 -10.21 -3.25
N ASP A 149 -21.67 -9.91 -3.40
CA ASP A 149 -22.68 -10.84 -3.94
C ASP A 149 -22.65 -10.83 -5.47
N TYR A 150 -21.78 -11.69 -6.02
CA TYR A 150 -21.60 -11.83 -7.46
C TYR A 150 -22.84 -12.39 -8.19
N ALA A 151 -23.67 -13.19 -7.49
CA ALA A 151 -24.91 -13.70 -8.07
C ALA A 151 -25.90 -12.56 -8.32
N SER A 152 -26.09 -11.70 -7.34
CA SER A 152 -26.88 -10.48 -7.49
C SER A 152 -26.30 -9.55 -8.57
N ALA A 153 -24.96 -9.41 -8.61
CA ALA A 153 -24.30 -8.57 -9.63
C ALA A 153 -24.64 -9.01 -11.05
N LYS A 154 -24.60 -10.31 -11.33
CA LYS A 154 -24.98 -10.86 -12.63
C LYS A 154 -26.47 -10.70 -12.93
N LEU A 155 -27.34 -10.87 -11.93
CA LEU A 155 -28.78 -10.68 -12.09
C LEU A 155 -29.08 -9.23 -12.51
N PHE A 156 -28.53 -8.24 -11.79
CA PHE A 156 -28.73 -6.83 -12.12
C PHE A 156 -28.10 -6.44 -13.46
N LEU A 157 -26.93 -6.99 -13.81
CA LEU A 157 -26.27 -6.78 -15.10
C LEU A 157 -27.18 -7.26 -16.25
N ASN A 158 -27.76 -8.46 -16.14
CA ASN A 158 -28.60 -9.04 -17.17
C ASN A 158 -29.91 -8.27 -17.36
N ALA A 159 -30.41 -7.59 -16.33
CA ALA A 159 -31.59 -6.75 -16.39
C ALA A 159 -31.37 -5.40 -17.10
N ILE A 160 -30.11 -5.02 -17.38
CA ILE A 160 -29.78 -3.76 -18.05
C ILE A 160 -30.24 -3.80 -19.53
N THR A 161 -31.02 -2.76 -19.88
CA THR A 161 -31.47 -2.52 -21.25
C THR A 161 -31.25 -1.05 -21.62
N PRO A 162 -31.15 -0.69 -22.91
CA PRO A 162 -30.96 0.71 -23.33
C PRO A 162 -32.06 1.67 -22.87
N ASN A 163 -33.26 1.15 -22.63
CA ASN A 163 -34.41 1.96 -22.21
C ASN A 163 -34.45 2.26 -20.69
N ILE A 164 -33.45 1.80 -19.93
CA ILE A 164 -33.39 2.03 -18.49
C ILE A 164 -33.13 3.50 -18.15
N ILE A 165 -32.57 4.26 -19.08
CA ILE A 165 -32.33 5.70 -18.99
C ILE A 165 -33.17 6.41 -20.06
N GLU A 166 -34.05 7.30 -19.61
CA GLU A 166 -34.95 8.04 -20.53
C GLU A 166 -34.17 9.08 -21.35
N ARG A 167 -33.26 9.81 -20.69
CA ARG A 167 -32.43 10.82 -21.36
C ARG A 167 -31.28 10.18 -22.08
N GLN A 168 -31.40 10.13 -23.41
CA GLN A 168 -30.37 9.62 -24.28
C GLN A 168 -29.23 10.64 -24.48
N GLY A 169 -28.06 10.17 -24.86
CA GLY A 169 -26.80 10.91 -24.96
C GLY A 169 -25.71 10.11 -24.29
N THR A 170 -24.55 10.71 -24.10
CA THR A 170 -23.44 10.10 -23.39
C THR A 170 -22.83 11.18 -22.49
N ASP A 171 -22.86 10.99 -21.15
CA ASP A 171 -22.27 11.89 -20.17
C ASP A 171 -21.33 11.08 -19.28
N ILE A 172 -20.07 10.98 -19.71
CA ILE A 172 -19.01 10.24 -19.01
C ILE A 172 -18.67 10.95 -17.68
N SER A 173 -18.74 12.28 -17.64
CA SER A 173 -18.48 13.05 -16.42
C SER A 173 -19.47 12.69 -15.31
N ALA A 174 -20.77 12.62 -15.62
CA ALA A 174 -21.80 12.18 -14.69
C ALA A 174 -21.59 10.73 -14.22
N ALA A 175 -21.13 9.85 -15.12
CA ALA A 175 -20.81 8.47 -14.77
C ALA A 175 -19.64 8.38 -13.76
N ILE A 176 -18.56 9.14 -13.99
CA ILE A 176 -17.39 9.19 -13.07
C ILE A 176 -17.81 9.75 -11.72
N GLN A 177 -18.56 10.85 -11.68
CA GLN A 177 -19.03 11.45 -10.44
C GLN A 177 -19.93 10.48 -9.66
N LYS A 178 -20.87 9.82 -10.35
CA LYS A 178 -21.77 8.84 -9.73
C LYS A 178 -21.05 7.62 -9.18
N ALA A 179 -20.04 7.13 -9.90
CA ALA A 179 -19.18 6.04 -9.45
C ALA A 179 -18.38 6.44 -8.22
N THR A 180 -17.79 7.63 -8.24
CA THR A 180 -17.01 8.19 -7.11
C THR A 180 -17.86 8.32 -5.84
N GLU A 181 -19.08 8.85 -5.95
CA GLU A 181 -20.05 8.92 -4.84
C GLU A 181 -20.41 7.55 -4.26
N SER A 182 -20.46 6.53 -5.13
CA SER A 182 -20.89 5.17 -4.77
C SER A 182 -19.85 4.38 -3.98
N PHE A 183 -18.57 4.78 -3.95
CA PHE A 183 -17.53 4.11 -3.17
C PHE A 183 -17.66 4.31 -1.65
N GLY A 184 -18.37 5.32 -1.19
CA GLY A 184 -18.46 5.62 0.24
C GLY A 184 -17.14 6.17 0.83
N LYS A 185 -17.12 6.27 2.19
CA LYS A 185 -15.99 6.88 2.93
C LYS A 185 -14.95 5.86 3.43
N ASP A 186 -14.98 4.60 2.94
CA ASP A 186 -14.00 3.61 3.35
C ASP A 186 -12.59 4.03 2.90
N GLU A 187 -11.75 4.40 3.85
CA GLU A 187 -10.33 4.71 3.63
C GLU A 187 -9.53 3.41 3.67
N GLY A 188 -8.69 3.18 2.67
CA GLY A 188 -7.69 2.10 2.68
C GLY A 188 -7.88 0.96 1.68
N LYS A 189 -8.96 0.95 0.88
CA LYS A 189 -9.13 0.00 -0.23
C LYS A 189 -8.74 0.62 -1.56
N ASN A 190 -8.16 -0.20 -2.44
CA ASN A 190 -7.93 0.22 -3.82
C ASN A 190 -9.26 0.39 -4.52
N LYS A 191 -9.50 1.57 -5.06
CA LYS A 191 -10.73 1.93 -5.77
C LYS A 191 -10.43 2.06 -7.25
N ALA A 192 -11.17 1.33 -8.07
CA ALA A 192 -11.02 1.37 -9.51
C ALA A 192 -12.38 1.57 -10.20
N ILE A 193 -12.43 2.50 -11.15
CA ILE A 193 -13.57 2.67 -12.06
C ILE A 193 -13.18 2.03 -13.40
N ILE A 194 -14.10 1.27 -13.99
CA ILE A 194 -13.96 0.71 -15.33
C ILE A 194 -15.08 1.27 -16.17
N ILE A 195 -14.76 2.15 -17.13
CA ILE A 195 -15.74 2.77 -18.04
C ILE A 195 -15.76 1.99 -19.33
N ILE A 196 -16.95 1.56 -19.74
CA ILE A 196 -17.17 0.82 -20.98
C ILE A 196 -18.12 1.63 -21.88
N THR A 197 -17.60 2.22 -22.96
CA THR A 197 -18.32 3.15 -23.84
C THR A 197 -17.66 3.23 -25.21
N ASP A 198 -18.32 3.84 -26.18
CA ASP A 198 -17.71 4.25 -27.45
C ASP A 198 -17.09 5.67 -27.39
N GLY A 199 -17.29 6.38 -26.29
CA GLY A 199 -16.62 7.66 -26.02
C GLY A 199 -17.20 8.84 -26.82
N GLU A 200 -18.43 8.77 -27.29
CA GLU A 200 -19.12 9.91 -27.97
C GLU A 200 -19.60 10.92 -26.90
N ASP A 201 -18.71 11.76 -26.32
CA ASP A 201 -19.02 12.74 -25.27
C ASP A 201 -18.28 14.08 -25.45
N HIS A 202 -18.58 15.05 -24.57
CA HIS A 202 -17.89 16.33 -24.46
C HIS A 202 -16.56 16.19 -23.71
N GLU A 203 -15.45 16.40 -24.43
CA GLU A 203 -14.09 16.03 -24.01
C GLU A 203 -13.62 16.68 -22.69
N GLU A 204 -13.89 17.98 -22.47
CA GLU A 204 -13.28 18.73 -21.37
C GLU A 204 -13.81 18.34 -19.96
N ASP A 205 -15.09 18.05 -19.83
CA ASP A 205 -15.70 17.82 -18.52
C ASP A 205 -15.40 16.40 -18.01
N ALA A 206 -15.30 15.42 -18.92
CA ALA A 206 -14.94 14.05 -18.56
C ALA A 206 -13.49 13.93 -18.05
N ILE A 207 -12.54 14.67 -18.66
CA ILE A 207 -11.13 14.69 -18.21
C ILE A 207 -11.01 15.34 -16.84
N LYS A 208 -11.71 16.48 -16.60
CA LYS A 208 -11.71 17.12 -15.27
C LYS A 208 -12.27 16.21 -14.17
N ALA A 209 -13.37 15.49 -14.48
CA ALA A 209 -13.94 14.53 -13.54
C ALA A 209 -12.96 13.37 -13.23
N ALA A 210 -12.17 12.93 -14.21
CA ALA A 210 -11.14 11.92 -14.01
C ALA A 210 -9.98 12.42 -13.11
N GLU A 211 -9.53 13.65 -13.32
CA GLU A 211 -8.51 14.26 -12.45
C GLU A 211 -9.00 14.45 -11.00
N GLU A 212 -10.29 14.75 -10.82
CA GLU A 212 -10.87 14.87 -9.48
C GLU A 212 -10.98 13.50 -8.78
N ALA A 213 -11.30 12.44 -9.51
CA ALA A 213 -11.33 11.08 -9.00
C ALA A 213 -9.92 10.59 -8.62
N GLU A 214 -8.89 10.92 -9.42
CA GLU A 214 -7.49 10.60 -9.12
C GLU A 214 -7.02 11.24 -7.81
N LYS A 215 -7.37 12.49 -7.56
CA LYS A 215 -7.07 13.19 -6.29
C LYS A 215 -7.67 12.48 -5.06
N GLN A 216 -8.73 11.67 -5.26
CA GLN A 216 -9.34 10.83 -4.23
C GLN A 216 -8.76 9.41 -4.18
N GLY A 217 -7.69 9.14 -4.94
CA GLY A 217 -7.02 7.84 -4.98
C GLY A 217 -7.78 6.79 -5.81
N ILE A 218 -8.64 7.21 -6.74
CA ILE A 218 -9.44 6.32 -7.60
C ILE A 218 -8.75 6.23 -8.95
N SER A 219 -8.43 5.02 -9.41
CA SER A 219 -7.93 4.79 -10.77
C SER A 219 -9.09 4.62 -11.75
N ILE A 220 -8.97 5.16 -12.97
CA ILE A 220 -9.99 5.03 -14.00
C ILE A 220 -9.42 4.32 -15.21
N ASN A 221 -9.98 3.14 -15.51
CA ASN A 221 -9.64 2.37 -16.71
C ASN A 221 -10.77 2.51 -17.71
N THR A 222 -10.43 2.63 -18.98
CA THR A 222 -11.42 2.81 -20.06
C THR A 222 -11.34 1.70 -21.07
N ILE A 223 -12.50 1.18 -21.46
CA ILE A 223 -12.64 0.18 -22.51
C ILE A 223 -13.46 0.78 -23.64
N GLY A 224 -12.79 1.01 -24.75
CA GLY A 224 -13.41 1.54 -25.95
C GLY A 224 -14.10 0.45 -26.75
N ILE A 225 -15.41 0.56 -26.91
CA ILE A 225 -16.21 -0.39 -27.68
C ILE A 225 -16.67 0.28 -28.97
N GLY A 226 -16.28 -0.25 -30.12
CA GLY A 226 -16.73 0.22 -31.43
C GLY A 226 -15.65 0.30 -32.47
N SER A 227 -16.06 0.63 -33.68
CA SER A 227 -15.19 0.81 -34.86
C SER A 227 -14.88 2.28 -35.12
N ASP A 228 -13.64 2.57 -35.51
CA ASP A 228 -13.21 3.91 -35.94
C ASP A 228 -13.81 4.31 -37.30
N ALA A 229 -14.17 3.30 -38.12
CA ALA A 229 -14.76 3.53 -39.45
C ALA A 229 -16.20 4.09 -39.39
N GLY A 230 -16.84 3.90 -38.21
CA GLY A 230 -18.24 4.27 -38.02
C GLY A 230 -19.22 3.21 -38.53
N VAL A 231 -20.30 3.01 -37.78
CA VAL A 231 -21.33 2.01 -38.05
C VAL A 231 -22.70 2.60 -37.78
N PRO A 232 -23.72 2.35 -38.66
CA PRO A 232 -25.07 2.82 -38.41
C PRO A 232 -25.75 2.04 -37.30
N ILE A 233 -26.59 2.73 -36.51
CA ILE A 233 -27.34 2.15 -35.41
C ILE A 233 -28.62 1.48 -35.95
N PRO A 234 -28.80 0.15 -35.79
CA PRO A 234 -30.00 -0.54 -36.28
C PRO A 234 -31.22 -0.21 -35.37
N VAL A 235 -32.40 -0.19 -36.01
CA VAL A 235 -33.68 -0.06 -35.30
C VAL A 235 -34.48 -1.34 -35.50
N TYR A 236 -34.96 -1.90 -34.40
CA TYR A 236 -35.75 -3.12 -34.38
C TYR A 236 -37.20 -2.83 -33.99
N ASN A 237 -38.12 -3.49 -34.64
CA ASN A 237 -39.51 -3.54 -34.25
C ASN A 237 -39.92 -5.02 -34.06
N ASN A 238 -40.29 -5.38 -32.83
CA ASN A 238 -40.61 -6.77 -32.47
C ASN A 238 -39.51 -7.78 -32.86
N GLY A 239 -38.22 -7.40 -32.71
CA GLY A 239 -37.08 -8.25 -33.07
C GLY A 239 -36.73 -8.32 -34.58
N VAL A 240 -37.48 -7.62 -35.43
CA VAL A 240 -37.19 -7.54 -36.86
C VAL A 240 -36.52 -6.21 -37.18
N PRO A 241 -35.39 -6.19 -37.91
CA PRO A 241 -34.72 -4.95 -38.31
C PRO A 241 -35.58 -4.18 -39.31
N VAL A 242 -35.93 -2.95 -38.95
CA VAL A 242 -36.78 -2.07 -39.80
C VAL A 242 -36.00 -0.95 -40.47
N GLY A 243 -34.71 -0.82 -40.19
CA GLY A 243 -33.83 0.17 -40.79
C GLY A 243 -32.77 0.67 -39.82
N TYR A 244 -32.29 1.88 -40.08
CA TYR A 244 -31.27 2.53 -39.23
C TYR A 244 -31.83 3.80 -38.58
N ARG A 245 -31.27 4.16 -37.44
CA ARG A 245 -31.64 5.37 -36.73
C ARG A 245 -31.32 6.61 -37.58
N LYS A 246 -32.26 7.55 -37.60
CA LYS A 246 -32.15 8.81 -38.35
C LYS A 246 -32.08 9.99 -37.38
N ASP A 247 -31.33 11.01 -37.78
CA ASP A 247 -31.32 12.32 -37.11
C ASP A 247 -32.59 13.14 -37.43
N LYS A 248 -32.66 14.37 -36.91
CA LYS A 248 -33.80 15.28 -37.14
C LYS A 248 -33.92 15.70 -38.59
N GLU A 249 -32.85 15.60 -39.35
CA GLU A 249 -32.76 15.96 -40.76
C GLU A 249 -33.03 14.75 -41.72
N GLY A 250 -33.20 13.54 -41.14
CA GLY A 250 -33.49 12.31 -41.89
C GLY A 250 -32.24 11.54 -42.33
N ASN A 251 -31.04 11.97 -41.98
CA ASN A 251 -29.81 11.27 -42.31
C ASN A 251 -29.60 10.09 -41.34
N THR A 252 -28.93 9.04 -41.80
CA THR A 252 -28.59 7.87 -40.94
C THR A 252 -27.54 8.27 -39.92
N VAL A 253 -27.83 8.03 -38.65
CA VAL A 253 -26.88 8.24 -37.54
C VAL A 253 -25.79 7.18 -37.60
N VAL A 254 -24.54 7.60 -37.63
CA VAL A 254 -23.35 6.73 -37.63
C VAL A 254 -22.55 7.02 -36.38
N THR A 255 -22.33 5.99 -35.56
CA THR A 255 -21.53 6.06 -34.32
C THR A 255 -20.10 5.60 -34.56
N LYS A 256 -19.12 6.27 -33.91
CA LYS A 256 -17.69 5.98 -34.02
C LYS A 256 -17.05 5.91 -32.65
N LEU A 257 -16.00 5.09 -32.51
CA LEU A 257 -15.20 5.07 -31.32
C LEU A 257 -14.31 6.32 -31.23
N ASN A 258 -14.35 7.02 -30.09
CA ASN A 258 -13.41 8.12 -29.76
C ASN A 258 -12.28 7.63 -28.87
N GLU A 259 -11.29 6.95 -29.44
CA GLU A 259 -10.14 6.41 -28.71
C GLU A 259 -9.34 7.49 -27.97
N LYS A 260 -9.18 8.68 -28.57
CA LYS A 260 -8.37 9.76 -28.01
C LYS A 260 -8.93 10.26 -26.68
N LEU A 261 -10.23 10.47 -26.61
CA LEU A 261 -10.89 10.87 -25.37
C LEU A 261 -10.72 9.82 -24.28
N LEU A 262 -10.96 8.55 -24.59
CA LEU A 262 -10.85 7.45 -23.64
C LEU A 262 -9.41 7.25 -23.14
N GLN A 263 -8.41 7.41 -24.00
CA GLN A 263 -7.00 7.42 -23.62
C GLN A 263 -6.67 8.59 -22.69
N SER A 264 -7.21 9.79 -22.96
CA SER A 264 -7.00 10.97 -22.12
C SER A 264 -7.62 10.80 -20.72
N ILE A 265 -8.84 10.25 -20.63
CA ILE A 265 -9.52 9.97 -19.37
C ILE A 265 -8.72 8.94 -18.54
N ALA A 266 -8.30 7.82 -19.14
CA ALA A 266 -7.50 6.81 -18.45
C ALA A 266 -6.15 7.36 -18.00
N GLY A 267 -5.48 8.14 -18.84
CA GLY A 267 -4.20 8.78 -18.52
C GLY A 267 -4.30 9.80 -17.38
N ALA A 268 -5.41 10.54 -17.30
CA ALA A 268 -5.64 11.52 -16.22
C ALA A 268 -5.82 10.89 -14.84
N ALA A 269 -6.23 9.61 -14.77
CA ALA A 269 -6.51 8.91 -13.51
C ALA A 269 -5.66 7.63 -13.31
N ASN A 270 -4.42 7.62 -13.80
CA ASN A 270 -3.45 6.53 -13.62
C ASN A 270 -3.94 5.13 -14.09
N GLY A 271 -4.90 5.08 -14.97
CA GLY A 271 -5.45 3.85 -15.54
C GLY A 271 -4.92 3.50 -16.92
N VAL A 272 -5.56 2.52 -17.55
CA VAL A 272 -5.23 2.05 -18.90
C VAL A 272 -6.44 2.12 -19.80
N PHE A 273 -6.19 2.40 -21.07
CA PHE A 273 -7.17 2.27 -22.15
C PHE A 273 -6.99 0.94 -22.86
N VAL A 274 -8.09 0.26 -23.13
CA VAL A 274 -8.11 -0.97 -23.93
C VAL A 274 -9.20 -0.86 -24.98
N LYS A 275 -8.88 -1.25 -26.23
CA LYS A 275 -9.87 -1.32 -27.32
C LYS A 275 -10.45 -2.72 -27.38
N ALA A 276 -11.77 -2.81 -27.25
CA ALA A 276 -12.50 -4.07 -27.41
C ALA A 276 -12.47 -4.57 -28.84
N ASN A 277 -12.38 -5.88 -29.01
CA ASN A 277 -12.53 -6.57 -30.29
C ASN A 277 -13.51 -7.75 -30.19
N ASN A 278 -13.81 -8.42 -31.32
CA ASN A 278 -14.73 -9.56 -31.32
C ASN A 278 -14.24 -10.79 -30.54
N ALA A 279 -12.94 -10.93 -30.30
CA ALA A 279 -12.37 -12.05 -29.55
C ALA A 279 -12.33 -11.74 -28.05
N ASP A 280 -11.96 -10.51 -27.70
CA ASP A 280 -11.74 -10.07 -26.31
C ASP A 280 -12.16 -8.60 -26.15
N VAL A 281 -12.88 -8.30 -25.07
CA VAL A 281 -13.24 -6.92 -24.70
C VAL A 281 -12.12 -6.23 -23.90
N GLY A 282 -11.09 -6.98 -23.47
CA GLY A 282 -9.92 -6.43 -22.80
C GLY A 282 -10.09 -6.23 -21.28
N LEU A 283 -11.15 -6.76 -20.69
CA LEU A 283 -11.39 -6.68 -19.24
C LEU A 283 -10.32 -7.41 -18.43
N ASP A 284 -9.73 -8.49 -18.97
CA ASP A 284 -8.65 -9.21 -18.30
C ASP A 284 -7.40 -8.34 -18.12
N ALA A 285 -7.03 -7.59 -19.15
CA ALA A 285 -5.89 -6.65 -19.07
C ALA A 285 -6.12 -5.53 -18.04
N VAL A 286 -7.36 -5.08 -17.90
CA VAL A 286 -7.74 -4.09 -16.87
C VAL A 286 -7.68 -4.70 -15.47
N LEU A 287 -8.19 -5.91 -15.27
CA LEU A 287 -8.09 -6.62 -13.99
C LEU A 287 -6.65 -6.88 -13.57
N ASP A 288 -5.80 -7.30 -14.50
CA ASP A 288 -4.37 -7.49 -14.23
C ASP A 288 -3.72 -6.20 -13.75
N LYS A 289 -4.11 -5.04 -14.33
CA LYS A 289 -3.62 -3.73 -13.91
C LYS A 289 -4.12 -3.33 -12.52
N VAL A 290 -5.39 -3.57 -12.20
CA VAL A 290 -5.95 -3.34 -10.86
C VAL A 290 -5.22 -4.20 -9.83
N ASN A 291 -4.99 -5.49 -10.12
CA ASN A 291 -4.25 -6.42 -9.28
C ASN A 291 -2.75 -6.04 -9.11
N GLU A 292 -2.11 -5.43 -10.12
CA GLU A 292 -0.74 -4.92 -10.00
C GLU A 292 -0.64 -3.74 -9.03
N LEU A 293 -1.62 -2.83 -9.04
CA LEU A 293 -1.68 -1.70 -8.11
C LEU A 293 -1.83 -2.19 -6.67
N GLU A 294 -2.65 -3.22 -6.45
CA GLU A 294 -2.75 -3.90 -5.15
C GLU A 294 -1.40 -4.47 -4.69
N LYS A 295 -0.70 -5.22 -5.54
CA LYS A 295 0.59 -5.84 -5.21
C LYS A 295 1.63 -4.79 -4.82
N LYS A 296 1.71 -3.65 -5.53
CA LYS A 296 2.65 -2.56 -5.21
C LYS A 296 2.36 -1.92 -3.86
N GLN A 297 1.10 -1.71 -3.50
CA GLN A 297 0.73 -1.21 -2.16
C GLN A 297 1.02 -2.23 -1.07
N PHE A 298 0.79 -3.52 -1.34
CA PHE A 298 1.12 -4.63 -0.46
C PHE A 298 2.62 -4.70 -0.17
N GLU A 299 3.46 -4.65 -1.20
CA GLU A 299 4.91 -4.66 -1.02
C GLU A 299 5.39 -3.44 -0.24
N SER A 300 4.85 -2.24 -0.47
CA SER A 300 5.21 -1.05 0.29
C SER A 300 4.80 -1.12 1.77
N LYS A 301 3.67 -1.75 2.10
CA LYS A 301 3.25 -1.99 3.48
C LYS A 301 4.03 -3.13 4.15
N MET A 302 4.43 -4.18 3.42
CA MET A 302 5.26 -5.28 3.96
C MET A 302 6.68 -4.82 4.34
N TYR A 303 7.23 -3.80 3.70
CA TYR A 303 8.57 -3.29 4.01
C TYR A 303 8.63 -2.38 5.24
N THR A 304 7.51 -2.01 5.87
CA THR A 304 7.47 -1.03 6.97
C THR A 304 7.41 -1.64 8.38
N ASP A 305 7.08 -2.91 8.55
CA ASP A 305 6.97 -3.52 9.88
C ASP A 305 8.19 -4.39 10.23
N TYR A 306 9.31 -3.72 10.55
CA TYR A 306 10.40 -4.37 11.28
C TYR A 306 10.09 -4.33 12.78
N GLU A 307 10.24 -5.47 13.48
CA GLU A 307 10.16 -5.48 14.94
C GLU A 307 11.43 -4.86 15.55
N ASP A 308 11.23 -3.83 16.33
CA ASP A 308 12.27 -3.16 17.09
C ASP A 308 12.70 -4.01 18.30
N GLN A 309 13.99 -4.34 18.39
CA GLN A 309 14.55 -5.17 19.46
C GLN A 309 15.37 -4.35 20.49
N PHE A 310 15.29 -3.02 20.46
CA PHE A 310 16.06 -2.15 21.36
C PHE A 310 15.80 -2.44 22.84
N GLN A 311 14.59 -2.91 23.18
CA GLN A 311 14.16 -3.17 24.56
C GLN A 311 15.07 -4.19 25.27
N TRP A 312 15.49 -5.26 24.56
CA TRP A 312 16.36 -6.29 25.11
C TRP A 312 17.76 -5.75 25.41
N PHE A 313 18.29 -4.92 24.53
CA PHE A 313 19.62 -4.30 24.70
C PHE A 313 19.62 -3.28 25.82
N ILE A 314 18.59 -2.41 25.89
CA ILE A 314 18.45 -1.44 26.99
C ILE A 314 18.22 -2.16 28.31
N GLY A 315 17.40 -3.22 28.36
CA GLY A 315 17.17 -4.04 29.52
C GLY A 315 18.47 -4.70 30.02
N ALA A 316 19.29 -5.26 29.13
CA ALA A 316 20.60 -5.81 29.47
C ALA A 316 21.55 -4.74 29.99
N SER A 317 21.61 -3.57 29.35
CA SER A 317 22.42 -2.44 29.83
C SER A 317 22.06 -2.03 31.27
N LEU A 318 20.77 -1.88 31.54
CA LEU A 318 20.25 -1.54 32.85
C LEU A 318 20.63 -2.61 33.91
N LEU A 319 20.50 -3.89 33.54
CA LEU A 319 20.88 -5.00 34.41
C LEU A 319 22.36 -4.94 34.81
N PHE A 320 23.26 -4.71 33.82
CA PHE A 320 24.70 -4.59 34.10
C PHE A 320 25.04 -3.36 34.96
N LEU A 321 24.34 -2.23 34.77
CA LEU A 321 24.48 -1.05 35.63
C LEU A 321 23.98 -1.30 37.05
N LEU A 322 22.88 -2.03 37.23
CA LEU A 322 22.38 -2.42 38.57
C LEU A 322 23.35 -3.34 39.27
N ILE A 323 23.93 -4.33 38.57
CA ILE A 323 24.94 -5.22 39.12
C ILE A 323 26.19 -4.41 39.56
N GLU A 324 26.63 -3.47 38.69
CA GLU A 324 27.76 -2.57 38.98
C GLU A 324 27.48 -1.73 40.23
N PHE A 325 26.29 -1.16 40.36
CA PHE A 325 25.90 -0.35 41.52
C PHE A 325 25.89 -1.15 42.83
N ILE A 326 25.44 -2.41 42.80
CA ILE A 326 25.41 -3.29 43.98
C ILE A 326 26.82 -3.70 44.44
N ILE A 327 27.80 -3.78 43.51
CA ILE A 327 29.18 -4.13 43.86
C ILE A 327 29.85 -2.95 44.53
N SER A 328 29.98 -3.01 45.88
CA SER A 328 30.75 -2.03 46.65
C SER A 328 32.25 -2.14 46.33
N GLU A 329 32.95 -1.02 46.21
CA GLU A 329 34.41 -0.99 46.07
C GLU A 329 35.15 -1.50 47.29
N ARG A 330 34.49 -1.46 48.45
CA ARG A 330 35.06 -1.93 49.72
C ARG A 330 34.86 -3.44 49.89
N ILE A 331 35.80 -4.07 50.60
CA ILE A 331 35.68 -5.49 50.92
C ILE A 331 34.62 -5.64 52.01
N ASN A 332 33.45 -6.17 51.66
CA ASN A 332 32.39 -6.44 52.60
C ASN A 332 32.61 -7.85 53.22
N ASN A 333 32.41 -8.01 54.54
CA ASN A 333 32.59 -9.27 55.23
C ASN A 333 31.73 -10.42 54.71
N TRP A 334 30.60 -10.12 54.08
CA TRP A 334 29.72 -11.10 53.45
C TRP A 334 30.37 -11.76 52.23
N TRP A 335 31.08 -10.98 51.35
CA TRP A 335 31.78 -11.49 50.17
C TRP A 335 33.07 -12.26 50.52
N ARG A 336 33.61 -12.05 51.73
CA ARG A 336 34.77 -12.77 52.28
C ARG A 336 34.46 -14.25 52.50
N LYS A 337 33.21 -14.61 52.81
CA LYS A 337 32.73 -16.00 52.95
C LYS A 337 32.64 -16.76 51.61
N LEU A 338 32.45 -16.06 50.49
CA LEU A 338 32.30 -16.65 49.17
C LEU A 338 33.63 -16.89 48.43
N ASN A 339 34.79 -16.50 49.01
CA ASN A 339 36.14 -16.71 48.43
C ASN A 339 36.37 -16.26 46.96
N LEU A 340 35.46 -15.52 46.35
CA LEU A 340 35.50 -15.13 44.93
C LEU A 340 36.56 -14.06 44.62
N PHE A 341 37.13 -13.38 45.61
CA PHE A 341 38.06 -12.27 45.42
C PHE A 341 39.30 -12.38 46.37
N LYS A 342 39.67 -13.61 46.72
CA LYS A 342 40.91 -13.83 47.45
C LYS A 342 42.10 -13.74 46.50
N LYS A 343 42.95 -12.80 46.77
CA LYS A 343 44.36 -12.94 46.64
C LYS A 343 44.98 -12.79 47.98
#